data_98f19b99d02d1a214aa3d36b4c78c415
#
_entry.id   98f19b99d02d1a214aa3d36b4c78c415
#
_cell.length_a   1.000
_cell.length_b   1.000
_cell.length_c   1.000
_cell.angle_alpha   90.00
_cell.angle_beta   90.00
_cell.angle_gamma   90.00
#
_symmetry.space_group_name_H-M   'P 1'
#
loop_
_entity.id
_entity.type
_entity.pdbx_description
1 polymer ?
#
loop_
_entity_poly.entity_id
_entity_poly.type
_entity_poly.pdbx_seq_one_letter_code
_entity_poly.pdbx_strand_id
1 'polypeptide(L)'
;MFRLISYQTILLSVLVLVLIGCNRDNPSRHLELGKWYNTKGLYDEAITEYRQVIRLYPPSLQRLTREEYENLTTAHYNLALMYTKKGWWDFALDAAESSFQLQPNTDTHELIRLIRKQIMLSNNSEPS
;
A
#
# COMPACT_ATOMS: atom_id res chain seq x y z
N MET A 1 15.37 -7.05 -50.47
CA MET A 1 16.03 -7.60 -49.28
C MET A 1 16.23 -6.57 -48.17
N PHE A 2 16.78 -5.41 -48.40
CA PHE A 2 17.01 -4.39 -47.36
C PHE A 2 15.74 -3.84 -46.67
N ARG A 3 14.61 -3.76 -47.37
CA ARG A 3 13.32 -3.29 -46.79
C ARG A 3 12.70 -4.27 -45.76
N LEU A 4 12.80 -5.56 -45.97
CA LEU A 4 12.27 -6.59 -45.06
C LEU A 4 13.08 -6.66 -43.75
N ILE A 5 14.39 -6.50 -43.84
CA ILE A 5 15.29 -6.46 -42.68
C ILE A 5 14.98 -5.24 -41.81
N SER A 6 14.67 -4.09 -42.43
CA SER A 6 14.32 -2.86 -41.73
C SER A 6 13.02 -2.99 -40.92
N TYR A 7 11.98 -3.66 -41.46
CA TYR A 7 10.73 -3.88 -40.73
C TYR A 7 10.91 -4.87 -39.57
N GLN A 8 11.70 -5.90 -39.75
CA GLN A 8 12.00 -6.86 -38.65
C GLN A 8 12.77 -6.21 -37.50
N THR A 9 13.74 -5.36 -37.80
CA THR A 9 14.49 -4.65 -36.76
C THR A 9 13.64 -3.63 -36.01
N ILE A 10 12.75 -2.92 -36.72
CA ILE A 10 11.81 -1.99 -36.11
C ILE A 10 10.80 -2.74 -35.23
N LEU A 11 10.25 -3.85 -35.70
CA LEU A 11 9.31 -4.66 -34.94
C LEU A 11 9.96 -5.22 -33.66
N LEU A 12 11.21 -5.68 -33.76
CA LEU A 12 11.98 -6.20 -32.63
C LEU A 12 12.30 -5.09 -31.61
N SER A 13 12.66 -3.89 -32.08
CA SER A 13 12.93 -2.76 -31.19
C SER A 13 11.66 -2.26 -30.47
N VAL A 14 10.51 -2.24 -31.13
CA VAL A 14 9.23 -1.90 -30.51
C VAL A 14 8.83 -2.96 -29.49
N LEU A 15 9.02 -4.25 -29.79
CA LEU A 15 8.74 -5.34 -28.85
C LEU A 15 9.61 -5.25 -27.60
N VAL A 16 10.90 -4.94 -27.75
CA VAL A 16 11.83 -4.75 -26.62
C VAL A 16 11.42 -3.55 -25.76
N LEU A 17 11.01 -2.43 -26.37
CA LEU A 17 10.53 -1.24 -25.65
C LEU A 17 9.25 -1.53 -24.86
N VAL A 18 8.33 -2.34 -25.38
CA VAL A 18 7.11 -2.77 -24.67
C VAL A 18 7.45 -3.66 -23.48
N LEU A 19 8.48 -4.51 -23.58
CA LEU A 19 8.90 -5.38 -22.49
C LEU A 19 9.65 -4.65 -21.37
N ILE A 20 10.33 -3.55 -21.67
CA ILE A 20 11.06 -2.74 -20.69
C ILE A 20 10.10 -1.75 -19.96
N GLY A 21 8.96 -1.43 -20.57
CA GLY A 21 8.02 -0.41 -20.06
C GLY A 21 7.11 -0.81 -18.90
N CYS A 22 7.12 -2.07 -18.48
CA CYS A 22 6.26 -2.55 -17.38
C CYS A 22 7.05 -2.79 -16.09
N ASN A 23 7.53 -1.74 -15.46
CA ASN A 23 7.93 -1.84 -14.04
C ASN A 23 6.65 -1.88 -13.17
N ARG A 24 5.99 -3.05 -13.16
CA ARG A 24 4.75 -3.29 -12.41
C ARG A 24 4.95 -3.32 -10.90
N ASP A 25 6.17 -3.53 -10.45
CA ASP A 25 6.54 -3.76 -9.06
C ASP A 25 7.20 -2.52 -8.43
N ASN A 26 6.64 -1.33 -8.68
CA ASN A 26 7.11 -0.10 -8.04
C ASN A 26 6.24 0.23 -6.81
N PRO A 27 6.79 0.19 -5.57
CA PRO A 27 6.04 0.50 -4.37
C PRO A 27 5.37 1.87 -4.38
N SER A 28 6.06 2.90 -4.89
CA SER A 28 5.53 4.27 -4.97
C SER A 28 4.30 4.35 -5.87
N ARG A 29 4.26 3.59 -6.98
CA ARG A 29 3.09 3.51 -7.85
C ARG A 29 1.90 2.86 -7.14
N HIS A 30 2.12 1.78 -6.42
CA HIS A 30 1.08 1.13 -5.62
C HIS A 30 0.55 2.05 -4.53
N LEU A 31 1.43 2.83 -3.89
CA LEU A 31 1.01 3.83 -2.91
C LEU A 31 0.08 4.88 -3.51
N GLU A 32 0.41 5.42 -4.68
CA GLU A 32 -0.42 6.41 -5.39
C GLU A 32 -1.75 5.80 -5.88
N LEU A 33 -1.75 4.58 -6.40
CA LEU A 33 -2.97 3.86 -6.77
C LEU A 33 -3.87 3.62 -5.56
N GLY A 34 -3.31 3.21 -4.42
CA GLY A 34 -4.07 3.04 -3.19
C GLY A 34 -4.73 4.33 -2.73
N LYS A 35 -4.02 5.46 -2.78
CA LYS A 35 -4.57 6.78 -2.50
C LYS A 35 -5.71 7.14 -3.46
N TRP A 36 -5.51 6.89 -4.76
CA TRP A 36 -6.53 7.16 -5.77
C TRP A 36 -7.79 6.32 -5.55
N TYR A 37 -7.66 5.01 -5.29
CA TYR A 37 -8.80 4.14 -4.98
C TYR A 37 -9.52 4.59 -3.70
N ASN A 38 -8.79 5.01 -2.67
CA ASN A 38 -9.39 5.58 -1.46
C ASN A 38 -10.25 6.81 -1.77
N THR A 39 -9.79 7.73 -2.62
CA THR A 39 -10.60 8.92 -3.01
C THR A 39 -11.89 8.55 -3.78
N LYS A 40 -11.93 7.37 -4.38
CA LYS A 40 -13.11 6.83 -5.09
C LYS A 40 -14.02 5.99 -4.19
N GLY A 41 -13.66 5.78 -2.93
CA GLY A 41 -14.38 4.90 -2.01
C GLY A 41 -14.21 3.41 -2.32
N LEU A 42 -13.26 3.05 -3.17
CA LEU A 42 -12.92 1.68 -3.56
C LEU A 42 -11.93 1.11 -2.53
N TYR A 43 -12.45 0.80 -1.34
CA TYR A 43 -11.61 0.46 -0.19
C TYR A 43 -10.90 -0.89 -0.34
N ASP A 44 -11.51 -1.87 -0.99
CA ASP A 44 -10.90 -3.20 -1.20
C ASP A 44 -9.73 -3.14 -2.18
N GLU A 45 -9.85 -2.34 -3.23
CA GLU A 45 -8.79 -2.05 -4.18
C GLU A 45 -7.66 -1.27 -3.50
N ALA A 46 -8.00 -0.26 -2.70
CA ALA A 46 -7.01 0.50 -1.93
C ALA A 46 -6.23 -0.41 -0.95
N ILE A 47 -6.91 -1.30 -0.24
CA ILE A 47 -6.29 -2.30 0.65
C ILE A 47 -5.30 -3.16 -0.13
N THR A 48 -5.71 -3.65 -1.31
CA THR A 48 -4.86 -4.47 -2.17
C THR A 48 -3.58 -3.73 -2.55
N GLU A 49 -3.68 -2.48 -2.97
CA GLU A 49 -2.53 -1.68 -3.37
C GLU A 49 -1.60 -1.37 -2.18
N TYR A 50 -2.12 -0.97 -1.03
CA TYR A 50 -1.28 -0.71 0.16
C TYR A 50 -0.59 -1.99 0.66
N ARG A 51 -1.22 -3.15 0.58
CA ARG A 51 -0.58 -4.42 0.89
C ARG A 51 0.54 -4.76 -0.09
N GLN A 52 0.40 -4.40 -1.36
CA GLN A 52 1.49 -4.55 -2.34
C GLN A 52 2.69 -3.67 -1.99
N VAL A 53 2.48 -2.42 -1.56
CA VAL A 53 3.57 -1.57 -1.06
C VAL A 53 4.36 -2.29 0.02
N ILE A 54 3.67 -2.79 1.04
CA ILE A 54 4.30 -3.46 2.19
C ILE A 54 5.05 -4.72 1.75
N ARG A 55 4.47 -5.51 0.85
CA ARG A 55 5.08 -6.75 0.34
C ARG A 55 6.35 -6.51 -0.49
N LEU A 56 6.41 -5.41 -1.22
CA LEU A 56 7.52 -5.10 -2.12
C LEU A 56 8.75 -4.56 -1.38
N TYR A 57 8.58 -4.04 -0.16
CA TYR A 57 9.73 -3.62 0.63
C TYR A 57 10.38 -4.79 1.36
N PRO A 58 11.74 -4.79 1.48
CA PRO A 58 12.45 -5.84 2.18
C PRO A 58 12.13 -5.83 3.67
N PRO A 59 12.14 -6.99 4.35
CA PRO A 59 11.90 -7.05 5.80
C PRO A 59 12.99 -6.35 6.63
N SER A 60 14.15 -6.10 6.05
CA SER A 60 15.25 -5.38 6.70
C SER A 60 15.12 -3.87 6.49
N LEU A 61 14.62 -3.17 7.50
CA LEU A 61 14.40 -1.73 7.48
C LEU A 61 15.70 -0.92 7.29
N GLN A 62 16.86 -1.46 7.71
CA GLN A 62 18.15 -0.80 7.54
C GLN A 62 18.59 -0.62 6.07
N ARG A 63 17.94 -1.30 5.14
CA ARG A 63 18.21 -1.21 3.70
C ARG A 63 17.32 -0.20 2.97
N LEU A 64 16.33 0.36 3.66
CA LEU A 64 15.43 1.33 3.08
C LEU A 64 16.07 2.71 3.04
N THR A 65 15.89 3.41 1.95
CA THR A 65 16.11 4.85 1.87
C THR A 65 15.08 5.57 2.75
N ARG A 66 15.30 6.84 3.04
CA ARG A 66 14.35 7.65 3.79
C ARG A 66 12.97 7.70 3.12
N GLU A 67 12.95 7.88 1.80
CA GLU A 67 11.70 7.92 1.03
C GLU A 67 10.95 6.58 1.09
N GLU A 68 11.66 5.47 0.92
CA GLU A 68 11.06 4.13 1.01
C GLU A 68 10.50 3.86 2.41
N TYR A 69 11.19 4.31 3.44
CA TYR A 69 10.74 4.19 4.81
C TYR A 69 9.47 5.02 5.08
N GLU A 70 9.42 6.26 4.58
CA GLU A 70 8.23 7.13 4.64
C GLU A 70 7.06 6.52 3.86
N ASN A 71 7.30 5.95 2.69
CA ASN A 71 6.29 5.27 1.87
C ASN A 71 5.71 4.03 2.59
N LEU A 72 6.59 3.23 3.23
CA LEU A 72 6.17 2.06 3.99
C LEU A 72 5.31 2.46 5.20
N THR A 73 5.74 3.48 5.95
CA THR A 73 4.98 4.03 7.09
C THR A 73 3.61 4.53 6.65
N THR A 74 3.56 5.28 5.54
CA THR A 74 2.32 5.80 4.94
C THR A 74 1.39 4.68 4.47
N ALA A 75 1.94 3.62 3.90
CA ALA A 75 1.15 2.47 3.46
C ALA A 75 0.46 1.77 4.64
N HIS A 76 1.19 1.55 5.74
CA HIS A 76 0.61 0.98 6.97
C HIS A 76 -0.48 1.88 7.57
N TYR A 77 -0.26 3.20 7.65
CA TYR A 77 -1.25 4.15 8.15
C TYR A 77 -2.52 4.15 7.30
N ASN A 78 -2.37 4.26 5.97
CA ASN A 78 -3.52 4.26 5.06
C ASN A 78 -4.26 2.92 5.07
N LEU A 79 -3.54 1.81 5.19
CA LEU A 79 -4.13 0.48 5.34
C LEU A 79 -5.00 0.40 6.60
N ALA A 80 -4.52 0.94 7.73
CA ALA A 80 -5.29 1.05 8.96
C ALA A 80 -6.58 1.85 8.76
N LEU A 81 -6.51 2.98 8.06
CA LEU A 81 -7.69 3.78 7.72
C LEU A 81 -8.69 2.99 6.86
N MET A 82 -8.22 2.23 5.86
CA MET A 82 -9.10 1.41 5.02
C MET A 82 -9.78 0.31 5.83
N TYR A 83 -9.05 -0.35 6.72
CA TYR A 83 -9.62 -1.36 7.60
C TYR A 83 -10.65 -0.77 8.58
N THR A 84 -10.44 0.45 9.08
CA THR A 84 -11.48 1.14 9.90
C THR A 84 -12.74 1.42 9.09
N LYS A 85 -12.62 1.80 7.81
CA LYS A 85 -13.77 2.00 6.89
C LYS A 85 -14.57 0.71 6.66
N LYS A 86 -13.88 -0.44 6.71
CA LYS A 86 -14.49 -1.78 6.57
C LYS A 86 -15.03 -2.33 7.91
N GLY A 87 -14.74 -1.69 9.04
CA GLY A 87 -15.05 -2.22 10.38
C GLY A 87 -14.19 -3.41 10.80
N TRP A 88 -13.04 -3.60 10.15
CA TRP A 88 -12.09 -4.69 10.43
C TRP A 88 -11.09 -4.22 11.50
N TRP A 89 -11.58 -4.12 12.73
CA TRP A 89 -10.90 -3.42 13.82
C TRP A 89 -9.56 -4.02 14.22
N ASP A 90 -9.45 -5.35 14.29
CA ASP A 90 -8.20 -6.02 14.66
C ASP A 90 -7.12 -5.80 13.60
N PHE A 91 -7.48 -5.91 12.32
CA PHE A 91 -6.57 -5.60 11.21
C PHE A 91 -6.18 -4.11 11.17
N ALA A 92 -7.13 -3.24 11.51
CA ALA A 92 -6.87 -1.80 11.60
C ALA A 92 -5.88 -1.48 12.71
N LEU A 93 -6.02 -2.14 13.87
CA LEU A 93 -5.11 -1.98 15.00
C LEU A 93 -3.70 -2.43 14.66
N ASP A 94 -3.55 -3.63 14.09
CA ASP A 94 -2.25 -4.17 13.68
C ASP A 94 -1.53 -3.26 12.67
N ALA A 95 -2.24 -2.78 11.66
CA ALA A 95 -1.68 -1.86 10.68
C ALA A 95 -1.31 -0.49 11.29
N ALA A 96 -2.13 0.06 12.18
CA ALA A 96 -1.84 1.33 12.84
C ALA A 96 -0.63 1.21 13.79
N GLU A 97 -0.53 0.11 14.55
CA GLU A 97 0.62 -0.16 15.42
C GLU A 97 1.90 -0.35 14.60
N SER A 98 1.84 -1.03 13.46
CA SER A 98 2.97 -1.15 12.54
C SER A 98 3.45 0.21 12.04
N SER A 99 2.53 1.09 11.63
CA SER A 99 2.87 2.47 11.24
C SER A 99 3.52 3.25 12.38
N PHE A 100 2.97 3.13 13.60
CA PHE A 100 3.49 3.81 14.78
C PHE A 100 4.89 3.33 15.19
N GLN A 101 5.15 2.02 15.09
CA GLN A 101 6.47 1.45 15.36
C GLN A 101 7.53 1.95 14.38
N LEU A 102 7.15 2.13 13.10
CA LEU A 102 8.03 2.71 12.09
C LEU A 102 8.28 4.19 12.39
N GLN A 103 7.23 4.98 12.54
CA GLN A 103 7.33 6.42 12.78
C GLN A 103 6.28 6.88 13.79
N PRO A 104 6.64 6.97 15.08
CA PRO A 104 5.74 7.50 16.10
C PRO A 104 5.32 8.94 15.79
N ASN A 105 4.01 9.18 15.74
CA ASN A 105 3.42 10.51 15.57
C ASN A 105 2.04 10.59 16.23
N THR A 106 1.55 11.80 16.42
CA THR A 106 0.29 12.09 17.11
C THR A 106 -0.92 11.49 16.39
N ASP A 107 -0.96 11.58 15.05
CA ASP A 107 -2.10 11.14 14.25
C ASP A 107 -2.28 9.62 14.34
N THR A 108 -1.19 8.87 14.23
CA THR A 108 -1.22 7.42 14.35
C THR A 108 -1.54 6.98 15.78
N HIS A 109 -1.01 7.68 16.79
CA HIS A 109 -1.34 7.42 18.20
C HIS A 109 -2.84 7.61 18.47
N GLU A 110 -3.42 8.69 17.96
CA GLU A 110 -4.85 8.97 18.09
C GLU A 110 -5.71 7.93 17.35
N LEU A 111 -5.30 7.52 16.16
CA LEU A 111 -5.96 6.46 15.41
C LEU A 111 -6.00 5.15 16.21
N ILE A 112 -4.87 4.73 16.79
CA ILE A 112 -4.79 3.55 17.66
C ILE A 112 -5.76 3.66 18.84
N ARG A 113 -5.79 4.82 19.49
CA ARG A 113 -6.69 5.07 20.62
C ARG A 113 -8.17 4.92 20.22
N LEU A 114 -8.55 5.48 19.07
CA LEU A 114 -9.93 5.38 18.55
C LEU A 114 -10.31 3.95 18.17
N ILE A 115 -9.41 3.22 17.52
CA ILE A 115 -9.64 1.81 17.14
C ILE A 115 -9.82 0.96 18.40
N ARG A 116 -8.95 1.09 19.40
CA ARG A 116 -9.06 0.35 20.67
C ARG A 116 -10.37 0.64 21.40
N LYS A 117 -10.80 1.91 21.41
CA LYS A 117 -12.10 2.27 21.96
C LYS A 117 -13.26 1.56 21.23
N GLN A 118 -13.18 1.48 19.91
CA GLN A 118 -14.20 0.82 19.10
C GLN A 118 -14.26 -0.69 19.37
N ILE A 119 -13.10 -1.35 19.49
CA ILE A 119 -13.02 -2.77 19.86
C ILE A 119 -13.68 -3.01 21.23
N MET A 120 -13.37 -2.17 22.22
CA MET A 120 -14.00 -2.31 23.55
C MET A 120 -15.51 -2.14 23.51
N LEU A 121 -16.03 -1.22 22.71
CA LEU A 121 -17.46 -0.99 22.55
C LEU A 121 -18.15 -2.17 21.86
N SER A 122 -17.53 -2.75 20.84
CA SER A 122 -18.09 -3.91 20.13
C SER A 122 -18.16 -5.15 21.04
N ASN A 123 -17.13 -5.39 21.85
CA ASN A 123 -17.10 -6.53 22.78
C ASN A 123 -18.13 -6.40 23.91
N ASN A 124 -18.48 -5.16 24.32
CA ASN A 124 -19.47 -4.92 25.36
C ASN A 124 -20.93 -4.93 24.83
N SER A 125 -21.12 -4.96 23.53
CA SER A 125 -22.44 -4.94 22.88
C SER A 125 -22.96 -6.33 22.49
N GLU A 126 -22.16 -7.39 22.65
CA GLU A 126 -22.65 -8.76 22.46
C GLU A 126 -23.45 -9.17 23.70
N PRO A 127 -24.76 -9.48 23.58
CA PRO A 127 -25.54 -10.03 24.69
C PRO A 127 -25.07 -11.46 24.96
N SER A 128 -24.72 -11.73 26.22
CA SER A 128 -24.46 -13.06 26.76
C SER A 128 -25.64 -14.01 26.63
#